data_be62ecb1800671f2ac8049964ae83316
#
_entry.id   be62ecb1800671f2ac8049964ae83316
#
_cell.length_a   1.000
_cell.length_b   1.000
_cell.length_c   1.000
_cell.angle_alpha   90.00
_cell.angle_beta   90.00
_cell.angle_gamma   90.00
#
_symmetry.space_group_name_H-M   'P 1'
#
loop_
_entity.id
_entity.type
_entity.pdbx_description
1 polymer ?
#
loop_
_entity_poly.entity_id
_entity_poly.type
_entity_poly.pdbx_seq_one_letter_code
_entity_poly.pdbx_strand_id
1 'polypeptide(L)' 'MILTLILSDNCEACDRAKMVVSKIHLDSPVIAIEIIHIDDYNGRSISITPALLINNKLFCYGDIDEMGLNKKIASG' A
#
# COMPACT_ATOMS: atom_id res chain seq x y z
N MET A 1 3.43 -3.87 -12.20
CA MET A 1 3.47 -3.88 -10.72
C MET A 1 2.14 -3.43 -10.17
N ILE A 2 1.62 -4.11 -9.19
CA ILE A 2 0.38 -3.77 -8.52
C ILE A 2 0.68 -3.52 -7.05
N LEU A 3 0.28 -2.34 -6.58
CA LEU A 3 0.35 -2.00 -5.16
C LEU A 3 -1.04 -2.14 -4.57
N THR A 4 -1.18 -2.94 -3.52
CA THR A 4 -2.44 -3.13 -2.82
C THR A 4 -2.30 -2.54 -1.42
N LEU A 5 -3.12 -1.54 -1.12
CA LEU A 5 -3.12 -0.89 0.19
C LEU A 5 -4.37 -1.29 0.96
N ILE A 6 -4.17 -1.89 2.12
CA ILE A 6 -5.26 -2.35 2.98
C ILE A 6 -5.42 -1.35 4.12
N LEU A 7 -6.62 -0.81 4.25
CA LEU A 7 -6.94 0.25 5.18
C LEU A 7 -8.02 -0.19 6.18
N SER A 8 -8.13 0.54 7.27
CA SER A 8 -9.23 0.39 8.22
C SER A 8 -9.81 1.76 8.56
N ASP A 9 -10.93 1.77 9.28
CA ASP A 9 -11.57 3.01 9.70
C ASP A 9 -10.78 3.70 10.83
N ASN A 10 -10.93 5.01 10.94
CA ASN A 10 -10.34 5.82 12.02
C ASN A 10 -8.83 5.60 12.17
N CYS A 11 -8.13 5.58 11.03
CA CYS A 11 -6.71 5.27 10.99
C CYS A 11 -5.96 6.44 10.34
N GLU A 12 -5.26 7.24 11.14
CA GLU A 12 -4.46 8.36 10.61
C GLU A 12 -3.31 7.87 9.74
N ALA A 13 -2.65 6.78 10.14
CA ALA A 13 -1.57 6.20 9.35
C ALA A 13 -2.09 5.69 8.00
N CYS A 14 -3.34 5.21 7.96
CA CYS A 14 -3.98 4.81 6.70
C CYS A 14 -4.15 6.01 5.76
N ASP A 15 -4.53 7.16 6.29
CA ASP A 15 -4.67 8.38 5.49
C ASP A 15 -3.32 8.80 4.91
N ARG A 16 -2.26 8.74 5.70
CA ARG A 16 -0.90 9.04 5.23
C ARG A 16 -0.45 8.07 4.16
N ALA A 17 -0.70 6.78 4.36
CA ALA A 17 -0.35 5.74 3.38
C ALA A 17 -1.06 5.95 2.05
N LYS A 18 -2.33 6.33 2.12
CA LYS A 18 -3.14 6.62 0.92
C LYS A 18 -2.55 7.77 0.12
N MET A 19 -2.07 8.82 0.80
CA MET A 19 -1.40 9.93 0.14
C MET A 19 -0.12 9.50 -0.55
N VAL A 20 0.65 8.64 0.09
CA VAL A 20 1.92 8.13 -0.48
C VAL A 20 1.66 7.35 -1.77
N VAL A 21 0.72 6.41 -1.75
CA VAL A 21 0.44 5.60 -2.95
C VAL A 21 -0.18 6.44 -4.06
N SER A 22 -0.98 7.44 -3.73
CA SER A 22 -1.56 8.36 -4.71
C SER A 22 -0.47 9.16 -5.42
N LYS A 23 0.51 9.64 -4.67
CA LYS A 23 1.66 10.35 -5.21
C LYS A 23 2.47 9.46 -6.16
N ILE A 24 2.70 8.21 -5.77
CA ILE A 24 3.40 7.25 -6.61
C ILE A 24 2.65 7.01 -7.90
N HIS A 25 1.34 6.89 -7.85
CA HIS A 25 0.54 6.70 -9.05
C HIS A 25 0.61 7.90 -10.01
N LEU A 26 0.65 9.12 -9.46
CA LEU A 26 0.82 10.33 -10.28
C LEU A 26 2.18 10.35 -10.97
N ASP A 27 3.23 9.94 -10.27
CA ASP A 27 4.59 9.92 -10.82
C ASP A 27 4.82 8.75 -11.78
N SER A 28 4.12 7.65 -11.58
CA SER A 28 4.28 6.42 -12.36
C SER A 28 2.91 5.79 -12.66
N PRO A 29 2.16 6.35 -13.63
CA PRO A 29 0.79 5.89 -13.91
C PRO A 29 0.68 4.44 -14.35
N VAL A 30 1.78 3.82 -14.77
CA VAL A 30 1.78 2.40 -15.17
C VAL A 30 1.66 1.45 -13.98
N ILE A 31 1.90 1.95 -12.77
CA ILE A 31 1.75 1.16 -11.57
C ILE A 31 0.27 1.16 -11.17
N ALA A 32 -0.34 -0.03 -11.14
CA ALA A 32 -1.72 -0.17 -10.71
C ALA A 32 -1.81 -0.05 -9.18
N ILE A 33 -2.81 0.67 -8.71
CA ILE A 33 -3.05 0.84 -7.28
C ILE A 33 -4.42 0.27 -6.95
N GLU A 34 -4.48 -0.64 -5.97
CA GLU A 34 -5.72 -1.12 -5.39
C GLU A 34 -5.80 -0.66 -3.94
N ILE A 35 -6.96 -0.15 -3.53
CA ILE A 35 -7.21 0.23 -2.16
C ILE A 35 -8.38 -0.60 -1.67
N ILE A 36 -8.16 -1.40 -0.62
CA ILE A 36 -9.14 -2.36 -0.10
C ILE A 36 -9.32 -2.11 1.39
N HIS A 37 -10.58 -2.07 1.86
CA HIS A 37 -10.86 -2.05 3.29
C HIS A 37 -10.55 -3.42 3.88
N ILE A 38 -10.03 -3.46 5.11
CA ILE A 38 -9.63 -4.72 5.76
C ILE A 38 -10.77 -5.74 5.84
N ASP A 39 -12.00 -5.26 6.00
CA ASP A 39 -13.18 -6.15 6.06
C ASP A 39 -13.47 -6.85 4.73
N ASP A 40 -13.00 -6.27 3.63
CA ASP A 40 -13.22 -6.80 2.28
C ASP A 40 -12.03 -7.63 1.78
N TYR A 41 -10.95 -7.69 2.55
CA TYR A 41 -9.75 -8.39 2.14
C TYR A 41 -9.83 -9.88 2.48
N ASN A 42 -9.80 -10.73 1.47
CA ASN A 42 -9.94 -12.18 1.60
C ASN A 42 -8.62 -12.94 1.51
N GLY A 43 -7.50 -12.25 1.52
CA GLY A 43 -6.21 -12.89 1.42
C GLY A 43 -5.71 -13.41 2.77
N ARG A 44 -4.43 -13.23 3.04
CA ARG A 44 -3.84 -13.62 4.31
C ARG A 44 -4.47 -12.85 5.46
N SER A 45 -4.44 -13.44 6.64
CA SER A 45 -4.88 -12.76 7.84
C SER A 45 -4.00 -11.54 8.10
N ILE A 46 -4.53 -10.35 7.89
CA ILE A 46 -3.86 -9.09 8.15
C ILE A 46 -4.63 -8.39 9.27
N SER A 47 -3.95 -8.10 10.36
CA SER A 47 -4.57 -7.46 11.53
C SER A 47 -4.02 -6.07 11.81
N ILE A 48 -2.97 -5.66 11.12
CA ILE A 48 -2.34 -4.35 11.31
C ILE A 48 -2.53 -3.53 10.03
N THR A 49 -3.13 -2.37 10.16
CA THR A 49 -3.32 -1.44 9.04
C THR A 49 -2.57 -0.13 9.30
N PRO A 50 -2.16 0.60 8.27
CA PRO A 50 -2.24 0.19 6.87
C PRO A 50 -1.27 -0.95 6.56
N ALA A 51 -1.62 -1.80 5.60
CA ALA A 51 -0.72 -2.83 5.10
C ALA A 51 -0.54 -2.63 3.61
N LEU A 52 0.70 -2.65 3.15
CA LEU A 52 1.01 -2.47 1.74
C LEU A 52 1.57 -3.75 1.17
N LEU A 53 0.95 -4.23 0.08
CA LEU A 53 1.41 -5.40 -0.65
C LEU A 53 1.93 -4.96 -2.03
N ILE A 54 2.99 -5.60 -2.48
CA ILE A 54 3.52 -5.41 -3.83
C ILE A 54 3.39 -6.74 -4.56
N ASN A 55 2.62 -6.75 -5.64
CA ASN A 55 2.31 -7.97 -6.39
C ASN A 55 1.83 -9.11 -5.48
N ASN A 56 0.90 -8.76 -4.57
CA ASN A 56 0.29 -9.67 -3.59
C ASN A 56 1.23 -10.20 -2.51
N LYS A 57 2.41 -9.60 -2.36
CA LYS A 57 3.33 -9.95 -1.28
C LYS A 57 3.43 -8.79 -0.31
N LEU A 58 3.34 -9.08 0.97
CA LEU A 58 3.42 -8.05 2.00
C LEU A 58 4.77 -7.34 1.93
N PHE A 59 4.73 -6.02 1.84
CA PHE A 59 5.92 -5.17 1.84
C PHE A 59 6.14 -4.52 3.22
N CYS A 60 5.10 -3.89 3.78
CA CYS A 60 5.21 -3.23 5.08
C CYS A 60 3.86 -3.05 5.74
N TYR A 61 3.89 -2.80 7.05
CA TYR A 61 2.75 -2.35 7.84
C TYR A 61 3.00 -0.94 8.34
N GLY A 62 1.92 -0.23 8.65
CA GLY A 62 2.00 1.11 9.23
C GLY A 62 2.45 2.14 8.20
N ASP A 63 3.13 3.19 8.67
CA ASP A 63 3.58 4.25 7.77
C ASP A 63 4.54 3.69 6.71
N ILE A 64 4.34 4.15 5.47
CA ILE A 64 5.13 3.67 4.34
C ILE A 64 6.49 4.36 4.32
N ASP A 65 7.56 3.56 4.24
CA ASP A 65 8.89 4.07 3.96
C ASP A 65 8.99 4.37 2.47
N GLU A 66 8.81 5.65 2.11
CA GLU A 66 8.83 6.08 0.71
C GLU A 66 10.14 5.73 0.02
N MET A 67 11.27 5.90 0.71
CA MET A 67 12.58 5.61 0.12
C MET A 67 12.73 4.13 -0.21
N GLY A 68 12.34 3.27 0.74
CA GLY A 68 12.37 1.82 0.52
C GLY A 68 11.42 1.40 -0.59
N LEU A 69 10.22 1.99 -0.63
CA LEU A 69 9.25 1.68 -1.67
C LEU A 69 9.74 2.14 -3.04
N ASN A 70 10.31 3.34 -3.15
CA ASN A 70 10.84 3.84 -4.41
C ASN A 70 11.99 2.96 -4.92
N LYS A 71 12.85 2.48 -4.03
CA LYS A 71 13.91 1.54 -4.41
C LYS A 71 13.33 0.24 -4.93
N LYS A 72 12.30 -0.28 -4.30
CA LYS A 72 11.64 -1.51 -4.71
C LYS A 72 11.00 -1.35 -6.09
N ILE A 73 10.35 -0.23 -6.34
CA ILE A 73 9.74 0.08 -7.63
C ILE A 73 10.81 0.19 -8.72
N ALA A 74 11.92 0.87 -8.43
CA ALA A 74 13.01 1.07 -9.38
C ALA A 74 13.72 -0.23 -9.74
N SER A 75 13.80 -1.19 -8.81
CA SER A 75 14.49 -2.45 -9.04
C SER A 75 13.59 -3.54 -9.61
N GLY A 76 12.33 -3.34 -9.56
CA GLY A 76 11.39 -4.36 -9.95
C GLY A 76 10.42 -4.05 -10.97
#